data_c9066e40a338303337057da6fca89764
#
_entry.id   c9066e40a338303337057da6fca89764
#
_cell.length_a   1.000
_cell.length_b   1.000
_cell.length_c   1.000
_cell.angle_alpha   90.00
_cell.angle_beta   90.00
_cell.angle_gamma   90.00
#
_symmetry.space_group_name_H-M   'P 1'
#
loop_
_entity.id
_entity.type
_entity.pdbx_description
1 polymer ?
#
loop_
_entity_poly.entity_id
_entity_poly.type
_entity_poly.pdbx_seq_one_letter_code
_entity_poly.pdbx_strand_id
1 'polypeptide(L)'
;MADEFILEMHGICKYFPGVKALDGVELQVRPGTVHTLMGENGAGKSTLMKCLIGMQPVTAGTIIHKGKEVHFKSVQDSIHAGITMIQQELSPVLERTVADNLWLGREPMKNKFMCDNKAQYTEAEELFKKLNLEVDVYAKMKDLTVAKQQMVEIAKAVSHDANIVIMDEPTSALTDAEVEDLFRIIADLKAKNVAIIYISHKMDEIFRISDDITVFRDGTYVGTDRAANLNNEKLIEMMVGRKITNMFPKIPCPIGDVMFKVENLNSGKQVKNVSFEVRKGEILGFAGLVGAGRTETMETIFGMRKKDSGRIWLNGKELDIKSPRDAIDNKIGLLTEDRRGNGIFGLLSITDNTTVANWGAYGMPMNNKQMLKDTEEYNTKLRTKTPTWETRIMNLSGGNQQKVLLARWLLTKPDLLIVDEPTRGIDVGAKSEIHELLSRLAGEGKAIIVISSEMPEVMGISDRIVVMHEGEMTGVLNRDQFSQELLMRYATGGSAVEELKQQSAQE
;
A
#
# COMPACT_ATOMS: atom_id res chain seq x y z
N MET A 1 -2.40 -40.94 -16.23
CA MET A 1 -2.05 -39.56 -16.65
C MET A 1 -1.80 -38.82 -15.36
N ALA A 2 -0.62 -38.22 -15.19
CA ALA A 2 -0.40 -37.34 -14.03
C ALA A 2 -1.42 -36.19 -14.15
N ASP A 3 -2.12 -35.87 -13.07
CA ASP A 3 -3.05 -34.75 -13.05
C ASP A 3 -2.29 -33.50 -13.47
N GLU A 4 -2.76 -32.82 -14.50
CA GLU A 4 -2.13 -31.61 -15.05
C GLU A 4 -2.13 -30.50 -14.00
N PHE A 5 -3.12 -30.50 -13.11
CA PHE A 5 -3.29 -29.52 -12.03
C PHE A 5 -3.33 -30.21 -10.65
N ILE A 6 -2.63 -29.60 -9.70
CA ILE A 6 -2.67 -30.04 -8.29
C ILE A 6 -3.89 -29.45 -7.56
N LEU A 7 -4.36 -28.29 -8.03
CA LEU A 7 -5.53 -27.59 -7.51
C LEU A 7 -6.35 -27.03 -8.67
N GLU A 8 -7.66 -27.26 -8.59
CA GLU A 8 -8.63 -26.65 -9.49
C GLU A 8 -9.79 -26.10 -8.67
N MET A 9 -10.23 -24.90 -8.98
CA MET A 9 -11.37 -24.23 -8.37
C MET A 9 -12.28 -23.75 -9.49
N HIS A 10 -13.51 -24.28 -9.54
CA HIS A 10 -14.44 -24.05 -10.64
C HIS A 10 -15.70 -23.35 -10.17
N GLY A 11 -16.06 -22.24 -10.82
CA GLY A 11 -17.30 -21.52 -10.58
C GLY A 11 -17.45 -21.02 -9.14
N ILE A 12 -16.35 -20.66 -8.48
CA ILE A 12 -16.37 -20.30 -7.06
C ILE A 12 -17.13 -18.99 -6.85
N CYS A 13 -18.18 -19.05 -6.04
CA CYS A 13 -18.94 -17.89 -5.60
C CYS A 13 -18.80 -17.71 -4.09
N LYS A 14 -18.68 -16.44 -3.66
CA LYS A 14 -18.75 -16.05 -2.26
C LYS A 14 -19.51 -14.75 -2.10
N TYR A 15 -20.67 -14.83 -1.44
CA TYR A 15 -21.54 -13.68 -1.21
C TYR A 15 -21.57 -13.33 0.27
N PHE A 16 -21.43 -12.04 0.57
CA PHE A 16 -21.67 -11.45 1.88
C PHE A 16 -22.91 -10.55 1.81
N PRO A 17 -23.51 -10.17 2.95
CA PRO A 17 -24.65 -9.24 2.93
C PRO A 17 -24.32 -7.96 2.15
N GLY A 18 -25.00 -7.77 1.01
CA GLY A 18 -24.82 -6.60 0.13
C GLY A 18 -23.60 -6.62 -0.80
N VAL A 19 -22.73 -7.66 -0.77
CA VAL A 19 -21.53 -7.71 -1.59
C VAL A 19 -21.32 -9.11 -2.20
N LYS A 20 -21.14 -9.16 -3.51
CA LYS A 20 -20.64 -10.35 -4.21
C LYS A 20 -19.11 -10.26 -4.26
N ALA A 21 -18.44 -10.92 -3.31
CA ALA A 21 -16.98 -10.89 -3.23
C ALA A 21 -16.30 -11.79 -4.27
N LEU A 22 -16.95 -12.88 -4.66
CA LEU A 22 -16.54 -13.76 -5.76
C LEU A 22 -17.82 -14.18 -6.52
N ASP A 23 -17.76 -14.13 -7.85
CA ASP A 23 -18.90 -14.47 -8.73
C ASP A 23 -18.42 -15.32 -9.91
N GLY A 24 -18.44 -16.66 -9.73
CA GLY A 24 -18.05 -17.63 -10.75
C GLY A 24 -16.56 -17.62 -11.11
N VAL A 25 -15.67 -17.49 -10.13
CA VAL A 25 -14.21 -17.42 -10.41
C VAL A 25 -13.59 -18.79 -10.62
N GLU A 26 -12.54 -18.82 -11.45
CA GLU A 26 -11.77 -20.00 -11.84
C GLU A 26 -10.31 -19.84 -11.39
N LEU A 27 -9.69 -20.95 -10.93
CA LEU A 27 -8.26 -21.01 -10.66
C LEU A 27 -7.76 -22.43 -10.88
N GLN A 28 -6.68 -22.60 -11.65
CA GLN A 28 -6.02 -23.88 -11.89
C GLN A 28 -4.53 -23.74 -11.64
N VAL A 29 -3.98 -24.54 -10.72
CA VAL A 29 -2.58 -24.46 -10.29
C VAL A 29 -1.87 -25.76 -10.62
N ARG A 30 -0.70 -25.65 -11.26
CA ARG A 30 0.15 -26.79 -11.60
C ARG A 30 1.14 -27.10 -10.49
N PRO A 31 1.51 -28.38 -10.27
CA PRO A 31 2.55 -28.71 -9.31
C PRO A 31 3.90 -28.13 -9.73
N GLY A 32 4.73 -27.72 -8.75
CA GLY A 32 6.07 -27.21 -9.00
C GLY A 32 6.10 -25.88 -9.76
N THR A 33 5.04 -25.09 -9.72
CA THR A 33 4.98 -23.77 -10.37
C THR A 33 4.64 -22.67 -9.39
N VAL A 34 5.02 -21.44 -9.74
CA VAL A 34 4.54 -20.23 -9.09
C VAL A 34 3.36 -19.69 -9.90
N HIS A 35 2.17 -19.81 -9.34
CA HIS A 35 0.94 -19.28 -9.90
C HIS A 35 0.58 -17.96 -9.22
N THR A 36 0.73 -16.86 -9.93
CA THR A 36 0.42 -15.54 -9.35
C THR A 36 -1.04 -15.18 -9.56
N LEU A 37 -1.68 -14.72 -8.48
CA LEU A 37 -3.04 -14.24 -8.49
C LEU A 37 -3.05 -12.71 -8.40
N MET A 38 -3.46 -12.06 -9.49
CA MET A 38 -3.44 -10.62 -9.68
C MET A 38 -4.85 -10.02 -9.64
N GLY A 39 -4.92 -8.74 -9.41
CA GLY A 39 -6.15 -7.94 -9.43
C GLY A 39 -6.08 -6.77 -8.45
N GLU A 40 -6.96 -5.82 -8.60
CA GLU A 40 -7.06 -4.66 -7.72
C GLU A 40 -7.42 -5.05 -6.27
N ASN A 41 -7.26 -4.13 -5.33
CA ASN A 41 -7.72 -4.33 -3.96
C ASN A 41 -9.24 -4.49 -3.94
N GLY A 42 -9.71 -5.56 -3.30
CA GLY A 42 -11.13 -5.92 -3.33
C GLY A 42 -11.55 -6.81 -4.51
N ALA A 43 -10.63 -7.18 -5.41
CA ALA A 43 -10.93 -8.09 -6.54
C ALA A 43 -11.25 -9.55 -6.11
N GLY A 44 -11.21 -9.86 -4.81
CA GLY A 44 -11.58 -11.18 -4.29
C GLY A 44 -10.42 -12.14 -4.03
N LYS A 45 -9.16 -11.78 -4.31
CA LYS A 45 -7.99 -12.66 -4.19
C LYS A 45 -7.87 -13.34 -2.81
N SER A 46 -7.75 -12.53 -1.75
CA SER A 46 -7.64 -13.05 -0.38
C SER A 46 -8.94 -13.76 0.07
N THR A 47 -10.11 -13.39 -0.48
CA THR A 47 -11.37 -14.07 -0.22
C THR A 47 -11.35 -15.49 -0.80
N LEU A 48 -10.84 -15.66 -2.04
CA LEU A 48 -10.69 -16.97 -2.66
C LEU A 48 -9.76 -17.87 -1.83
N MET A 49 -8.62 -17.32 -1.38
CA MET A 49 -7.69 -18.07 -0.54
C MET A 49 -8.30 -18.45 0.81
N LYS A 50 -9.06 -17.57 1.45
CA LYS A 50 -9.80 -17.88 2.69
C LYS A 50 -10.84 -18.95 2.49
N CYS A 51 -11.48 -19.02 1.31
CA CYS A 51 -12.37 -20.13 0.94
C CYS A 51 -11.57 -21.43 0.74
N LEU A 52 -10.43 -21.40 0.07
CA LEU A 52 -9.58 -22.54 -0.18
C LEU A 52 -9.08 -23.19 1.12
N ILE A 53 -8.66 -22.40 2.10
CA ILE A 53 -8.15 -22.92 3.39
C ILE A 53 -9.25 -23.20 4.43
N GLY A 54 -10.53 -23.10 4.06
CA GLY A 54 -11.63 -23.41 4.98
C GLY A 54 -11.91 -22.35 6.07
N MET A 55 -11.31 -21.14 5.98
CA MET A 55 -11.67 -20.04 6.88
C MET A 55 -13.06 -19.48 6.58
N GLN A 56 -13.52 -19.61 5.34
CA GLN A 56 -14.84 -19.16 4.90
C GLN A 56 -15.46 -20.22 3.98
N PRO A 57 -16.73 -20.62 4.19
CA PRO A 57 -17.38 -21.55 3.27
C PRO A 57 -17.65 -20.86 1.93
N VAL A 58 -17.51 -21.60 0.84
CA VAL A 58 -17.97 -21.16 -0.49
C VAL A 58 -19.49 -21.08 -0.52
N THR A 59 -20.05 -20.16 -1.30
CA THR A 59 -21.51 -20.09 -1.53
C THR A 59 -21.94 -21.05 -2.63
N ALA A 60 -21.10 -21.21 -3.67
CA ALA A 60 -21.24 -22.17 -4.76
C ALA A 60 -19.89 -22.44 -5.42
N GLY A 61 -19.79 -23.46 -6.23
CA GLY A 61 -18.61 -23.90 -6.95
C GLY A 61 -17.95 -25.12 -6.32
N THR A 62 -16.90 -25.61 -6.97
CA THR A 62 -16.22 -26.87 -6.62
C THR A 62 -14.73 -26.64 -6.47
N ILE A 63 -14.13 -27.26 -5.45
CA ILE A 63 -12.67 -27.27 -5.23
C ILE A 63 -12.18 -28.70 -5.41
N ILE A 64 -11.21 -28.90 -6.30
CA ILE A 64 -10.58 -30.20 -6.56
C ILE A 64 -9.09 -30.07 -6.18
N HIS A 65 -8.64 -30.95 -5.28
CA HIS A 65 -7.25 -31.06 -4.86
C HIS A 65 -6.72 -32.48 -5.14
N LYS A 66 -5.63 -32.57 -5.91
CA LYS A 66 -5.06 -33.87 -6.33
C LYS A 66 -6.09 -34.79 -6.99
N GLY A 67 -6.92 -34.23 -7.90
CA GLY A 67 -7.92 -34.95 -8.63
C GLY A 67 -9.17 -35.39 -7.81
N LYS A 68 -9.30 -34.92 -6.57
CA LYS A 68 -10.44 -35.23 -5.70
C LYS A 68 -11.16 -33.95 -5.28
N GLU A 69 -12.48 -33.99 -5.34
CA GLU A 69 -13.30 -32.92 -4.77
C GLU A 69 -13.09 -32.85 -3.25
N VAL A 70 -12.85 -31.67 -2.74
CA VAL A 70 -12.57 -31.40 -1.32
C VAL A 70 -13.47 -30.30 -0.78
N HIS A 71 -13.77 -30.38 0.49
CA HIS A 71 -14.52 -29.35 1.21
C HIS A 71 -13.91 -29.16 2.59
N PHE A 72 -13.04 -28.16 2.72
CA PHE A 72 -12.39 -27.86 3.99
C PHE A 72 -13.33 -27.07 4.90
N LYS A 73 -13.54 -27.59 6.11
CA LYS A 73 -14.42 -26.99 7.14
C LYS A 73 -13.60 -26.13 8.12
N SER A 74 -12.29 -26.28 8.12
CA SER A 74 -11.37 -25.56 9.00
C SER A 74 -10.01 -25.41 8.34
N VAL A 75 -9.20 -24.48 8.85
CA VAL A 75 -7.79 -24.31 8.44
C VAL A 75 -6.98 -25.57 8.72
N GLN A 76 -7.31 -26.31 9.80
CA GLN A 76 -6.62 -27.54 10.12
C GLN A 76 -6.84 -28.63 9.05
N ASP A 77 -8.02 -28.69 8.45
CA ASP A 77 -8.31 -29.64 7.35
C ASP A 77 -7.43 -29.35 6.13
N SER A 78 -7.26 -28.07 5.78
CA SER A 78 -6.40 -27.68 4.64
C SER A 78 -4.92 -27.97 4.92
N ILE A 79 -4.45 -27.73 6.14
CA ILE A 79 -3.07 -28.06 6.55
C ILE A 79 -2.82 -29.57 6.46
N HIS A 80 -3.75 -30.39 6.95
CA HIS A 80 -3.64 -31.86 6.85
C HIS A 80 -3.68 -32.36 5.39
N ALA A 81 -4.35 -31.62 4.49
CA ALA A 81 -4.33 -31.92 3.07
C ALA A 81 -3.04 -31.45 2.36
N GLY A 82 -2.15 -30.73 3.07
CA GLY A 82 -0.91 -30.20 2.55
C GLY A 82 -1.02 -28.82 1.91
N ILE A 83 -1.98 -27.99 2.33
CA ILE A 83 -2.15 -26.60 1.90
C ILE A 83 -1.90 -25.69 3.08
N THR A 84 -0.90 -24.79 2.96
CA THR A 84 -0.57 -23.79 3.99
C THR A 84 -0.67 -22.39 3.45
N MET A 85 -0.86 -21.39 4.32
CA MET A 85 -0.99 -20.00 3.93
C MET A 85 -0.20 -19.08 4.85
N ILE A 86 0.60 -18.20 4.25
CA ILE A 86 1.20 -17.02 4.87
C ILE A 86 0.25 -15.86 4.64
N GLN A 87 -0.29 -15.28 5.72
CA GLN A 87 -1.25 -14.20 5.63
C GLN A 87 -0.55 -12.84 5.54
N GLN A 88 -1.23 -11.86 4.93
CA GLN A 88 -0.76 -10.48 4.83
C GLN A 88 -0.54 -9.82 6.20
N GLU A 89 -1.45 -10.04 7.16
CA GLU A 89 -1.31 -9.55 8.53
C GLU A 89 -0.70 -10.63 9.41
N LEU A 90 0.49 -10.36 9.96
CA LEU A 90 1.15 -11.26 10.89
C LEU A 90 0.37 -11.36 12.20
N SER A 91 0.23 -12.55 12.71
CA SER A 91 -0.45 -12.80 13.98
C SER A 91 0.36 -13.73 14.90
N PRO A 92 1.66 -13.44 15.14
CA PRO A 92 2.48 -14.25 16.01
C PRO A 92 2.08 -14.10 17.48
N VAL A 93 2.38 -15.09 18.27
CA VAL A 93 2.27 -15.00 19.75
C VAL A 93 3.49 -14.23 20.26
N LEU A 94 3.35 -12.90 20.42
CA LEU A 94 4.46 -11.96 20.66
C LEU A 94 5.30 -12.30 21.90
N GLU A 95 4.68 -12.79 22.99
CA GLU A 95 5.37 -13.12 24.24
C GLU A 95 6.06 -14.52 24.23
N ARG A 96 5.89 -15.30 23.17
CA ARG A 96 6.54 -16.59 22.98
C ARG A 96 7.78 -16.47 22.12
N THR A 97 8.65 -17.48 22.24
CA THR A 97 9.88 -17.56 21.44
C THR A 97 9.58 -17.87 19.97
N VAL A 98 10.57 -17.69 19.12
CA VAL A 98 10.53 -18.11 17.70
C VAL A 98 10.24 -19.59 17.59
N ALA A 99 10.95 -20.44 18.35
CA ALA A 99 10.72 -21.89 18.35
C ALA A 99 9.30 -22.26 18.79
N ASP A 100 8.73 -21.58 19.81
CA ASP A 100 7.36 -21.79 20.24
C ASP A 100 6.34 -21.42 19.14
N ASN A 101 6.56 -20.31 18.44
CA ASN A 101 5.69 -19.89 17.33
C ASN A 101 5.77 -20.84 16.12
N LEU A 102 6.98 -21.33 15.81
CA LEU A 102 7.21 -22.25 14.70
C LEU A 102 6.43 -23.56 14.86
N TRP A 103 6.46 -24.12 16.07
CA TRP A 103 5.85 -25.43 16.38
C TRP A 103 4.51 -25.35 17.07
N LEU A 104 3.90 -24.15 17.14
CA LEU A 104 2.62 -23.94 17.83
C LEU A 104 1.53 -24.92 17.35
N GLY A 105 0.99 -25.72 18.31
CA GLY A 105 -0.03 -26.74 18.04
C GLY A 105 0.47 -28.06 17.42
N ARG A 106 1.80 -28.21 17.28
CA ARG A 106 2.47 -29.42 16.79
C ARG A 106 3.85 -29.61 17.44
N GLU A 107 3.93 -29.22 18.71
CA GLU A 107 5.16 -29.31 19.50
C GLU A 107 5.70 -30.76 19.50
N PRO A 108 7.01 -30.98 19.31
CA PRO A 108 7.61 -32.29 19.51
C PRO A 108 7.29 -32.86 20.89
N MET A 109 6.91 -34.12 20.95
CA MET A 109 6.46 -34.74 22.19
C MET A 109 7.44 -35.83 22.67
N LYS A 110 7.85 -35.77 23.95
CA LYS A 110 8.60 -36.89 24.60
C LYS A 110 7.70 -38.10 24.83
N ASN A 111 6.45 -37.82 25.18
CA ASN A 111 5.41 -38.82 25.39
C ASN A 111 4.03 -38.13 25.20
N LYS A 112 2.94 -38.92 25.36
CA LYS A 112 1.57 -38.41 25.09
C LYS A 112 1.16 -37.14 25.86
N PHE A 113 1.89 -36.78 26.91
CA PHE A 113 1.52 -35.68 27.84
C PHE A 113 2.62 -34.62 28.04
N MET A 114 3.80 -34.79 27.47
CA MET A 114 4.96 -33.92 27.75
C MET A 114 5.66 -33.50 26.46
N CYS A 115 5.77 -32.21 26.22
CA CYS A 115 6.53 -31.66 25.10
C CYS A 115 8.03 -31.90 25.27
N ASP A 116 8.73 -32.10 24.17
CA ASP A 116 10.20 -32.17 24.10
C ASP A 116 10.75 -30.80 23.70
N ASN A 117 10.92 -29.92 24.67
CA ASN A 117 11.47 -28.59 24.41
C ASN A 117 12.87 -28.66 23.76
N LYS A 118 13.71 -29.65 24.11
CA LYS A 118 15.02 -29.75 23.50
C LYS A 118 14.94 -30.06 22.01
N ALA A 119 14.13 -31.05 21.65
CA ALA A 119 13.85 -31.38 20.25
C ALA A 119 13.30 -30.18 19.51
N GLN A 120 12.30 -29.46 20.09
CA GLN A 120 11.68 -28.30 19.53
C GLN A 120 12.68 -27.20 19.12
N TYR A 121 13.61 -26.85 20.01
CA TYR A 121 14.62 -25.84 19.70
C TYR A 121 15.67 -26.35 18.69
N THR A 122 16.11 -27.61 18.83
CA THR A 122 17.06 -28.20 17.87
C THR A 122 16.47 -28.24 16.45
N GLU A 123 15.23 -28.70 16.29
CA GLU A 123 14.57 -28.78 15.00
C GLU A 123 14.32 -27.37 14.40
N ALA A 124 14.05 -26.37 15.25
CA ALA A 124 13.92 -24.98 14.82
C ALA A 124 15.27 -24.43 14.29
N GLU A 125 16.37 -24.65 14.99
CA GLU A 125 17.71 -24.25 14.53
C GLU A 125 18.09 -24.92 13.21
N GLU A 126 17.84 -26.23 13.07
CA GLU A 126 18.07 -26.97 11.83
C GLU A 126 17.25 -26.42 10.65
N LEU A 127 15.99 -26.08 10.89
CA LEU A 127 15.13 -25.51 9.85
C LEU A 127 15.64 -24.15 9.38
N PHE A 128 15.94 -23.22 10.28
CA PHE A 128 16.46 -21.90 9.91
C PHE A 128 17.82 -22.02 9.21
N LYS A 129 18.70 -22.91 9.66
CA LYS A 129 19.96 -23.22 8.99
C LYS A 129 19.74 -23.76 7.57
N LYS A 130 18.79 -24.67 7.37
CA LYS A 130 18.43 -25.24 6.06
C LYS A 130 17.88 -24.18 5.11
N LEU A 131 17.15 -23.19 5.63
CA LEU A 131 16.62 -22.07 4.87
C LEU A 131 17.64 -20.94 4.68
N ASN A 132 18.82 -21.07 5.29
CA ASN A 132 19.87 -20.05 5.34
C ASN A 132 19.36 -18.70 5.86
N LEU A 133 18.58 -18.75 6.94
CA LEU A 133 18.02 -17.58 7.61
C LEU A 133 18.68 -17.40 8.98
N GLU A 134 19.15 -16.18 9.26
CA GLU A 134 19.75 -15.83 10.55
C GLU A 134 18.68 -15.31 11.52
N VAL A 135 18.08 -16.23 12.28
CA VAL A 135 17.07 -15.93 13.31
C VAL A 135 17.44 -16.65 14.61
N ASP A 136 17.46 -15.90 15.72
CA ASP A 136 17.63 -16.49 17.05
C ASP A 136 16.33 -17.18 17.49
N VAL A 137 16.34 -18.50 17.57
CA VAL A 137 15.17 -19.32 17.92
C VAL A 137 14.71 -19.13 19.37
N TYR A 138 15.57 -18.61 20.24
CA TYR A 138 15.31 -18.33 21.66
C TYR A 138 14.75 -16.92 21.89
N ALA A 139 14.87 -16.01 20.91
CA ALA A 139 14.33 -14.66 21.00
C ALA A 139 12.79 -14.68 21.02
N LYS A 140 12.16 -13.75 21.75
CA LYS A 140 10.73 -13.57 21.69
C LYS A 140 10.33 -12.86 20.39
N MET A 141 9.19 -13.24 19.84
CA MET A 141 8.67 -12.62 18.60
C MET A 141 8.57 -11.10 18.68
N LYS A 142 8.17 -10.53 19.83
CA LYS A 142 8.08 -9.08 20.02
C LYS A 142 9.41 -8.33 19.87
N ASP A 143 10.54 -9.01 20.12
CA ASP A 143 11.87 -8.41 20.07
C ASP A 143 12.47 -8.44 18.65
N LEU A 144 11.79 -9.10 17.70
CA LEU A 144 12.16 -9.15 16.30
C LEU A 144 11.60 -7.98 15.50
N THR A 145 12.32 -7.55 14.48
CA THR A 145 11.77 -6.65 13.44
C THR A 145 10.61 -7.32 12.71
N VAL A 146 9.71 -6.51 12.14
CA VAL A 146 8.56 -7.04 11.37
C VAL A 146 9.02 -7.94 10.23
N ALA A 147 10.13 -7.59 9.57
CA ALA A 147 10.73 -8.40 8.52
C ALA A 147 11.18 -9.79 9.04
N LYS A 148 11.86 -9.85 10.18
CA LYS A 148 12.24 -11.13 10.80
C LYS A 148 11.03 -11.95 11.25
N GLN A 149 9.98 -11.30 11.77
CA GLN A 149 8.71 -11.98 12.08
C GLN A 149 8.09 -12.61 10.82
N GLN A 150 8.13 -11.89 9.68
CA GLN A 150 7.67 -12.40 8.38
C GLN A 150 8.48 -13.65 7.97
N MET A 151 9.80 -13.62 8.12
CA MET A 151 10.65 -14.76 7.79
C MET A 151 10.37 -15.99 8.69
N VAL A 152 10.00 -15.77 9.95
CA VAL A 152 9.54 -16.85 10.85
C VAL A 152 8.23 -17.48 10.36
N GLU A 153 7.25 -16.68 9.92
CA GLU A 153 5.99 -17.19 9.37
C GLU A 153 6.20 -17.95 8.05
N ILE A 154 7.15 -17.51 7.21
CA ILE A 154 7.57 -18.23 6.00
C ILE A 154 8.17 -19.58 6.37
N ALA A 155 9.13 -19.62 7.33
CA ALA A 155 9.75 -20.86 7.81
C ALA A 155 8.70 -21.81 8.39
N LYS A 156 7.72 -21.29 9.13
CA LYS A 156 6.60 -22.06 9.68
C LYS A 156 5.76 -22.71 8.57
N ALA A 157 5.38 -21.96 7.52
CA ALA A 157 4.62 -22.51 6.39
C ALA A 157 5.40 -23.63 5.67
N VAL A 158 6.70 -23.41 5.44
CA VAL A 158 7.59 -24.41 4.80
C VAL A 158 7.76 -25.66 5.65
N SER A 159 7.71 -25.55 6.98
CA SER A 159 7.91 -26.69 7.92
C SER A 159 6.72 -27.69 7.94
N HIS A 160 5.63 -27.42 7.22
CA HIS A 160 4.44 -28.31 7.18
C HIS A 160 4.48 -29.39 6.08
N ASP A 161 5.59 -29.57 5.35
CA ASP A 161 5.67 -30.47 4.18
C ASP A 161 4.50 -30.26 3.19
N ALA A 162 4.13 -29.00 2.97
CA ALA A 162 3.00 -28.62 2.15
C ALA A 162 3.24 -28.94 0.67
N ASN A 163 2.18 -29.30 -0.02
CA ASN A 163 2.18 -29.45 -1.48
C ASN A 163 1.81 -28.13 -2.18
N ILE A 164 1.09 -27.26 -1.46
CA ILE A 164 0.69 -25.92 -1.90
C ILE A 164 0.98 -24.93 -0.78
N VAL A 165 1.71 -23.88 -1.10
CA VAL A 165 1.99 -22.76 -0.20
C VAL A 165 1.38 -21.49 -0.79
N ILE A 166 0.45 -20.89 -0.06
CA ILE A 166 -0.16 -19.61 -0.41
C ILE A 166 0.63 -18.50 0.28
N MET A 167 1.03 -17.47 -0.46
CA MET A 167 1.77 -16.32 0.03
C MET A 167 1.00 -15.05 -0.34
N ASP A 168 0.36 -14.42 0.66
CA ASP A 168 -0.45 -13.19 0.46
C ASP A 168 0.39 -11.97 0.85
N GLU A 169 0.88 -11.23 -0.15
CA GLU A 169 1.77 -10.07 -0.04
C GLU A 169 3.00 -10.27 0.87
N PRO A 170 3.79 -11.34 0.68
CA PRO A 170 4.84 -11.73 1.62
C PRO A 170 6.00 -10.73 1.70
N THR A 171 6.14 -9.83 0.73
CA THR A 171 7.24 -8.85 0.65
C THR A 171 6.88 -7.46 1.18
N SER A 172 5.68 -7.27 1.74
CA SER A 172 5.19 -5.94 2.14
C SER A 172 6.03 -5.28 3.24
N ALA A 173 6.75 -6.07 4.06
CA ALA A 173 7.56 -5.61 5.17
C ALA A 173 9.05 -5.97 5.04
N LEU A 174 9.47 -6.56 3.92
CA LEU A 174 10.83 -7.04 3.68
C LEU A 174 11.69 -5.97 3.01
N THR A 175 12.98 -5.96 3.35
CA THR A 175 14.02 -5.25 2.62
C THR A 175 14.37 -5.99 1.32
N ASP A 176 15.03 -5.33 0.38
CA ASP A 176 15.44 -5.95 -0.89
C ASP A 176 16.30 -7.21 -0.69
N ALA A 177 17.18 -7.23 0.31
CA ALA A 177 17.99 -8.39 0.64
C ALA A 177 17.13 -9.58 1.14
N GLU A 178 16.14 -9.30 1.99
CA GLU A 178 15.20 -10.33 2.49
C GLU A 178 14.25 -10.82 1.40
N VAL A 179 13.90 -9.98 0.41
CA VAL A 179 13.15 -10.39 -0.79
C VAL A 179 13.94 -11.40 -1.60
N GLU A 180 15.25 -11.21 -1.76
CA GLU A 180 16.13 -12.19 -2.44
C GLU A 180 16.15 -13.53 -1.70
N ASP A 181 16.20 -13.51 -0.37
CA ASP A 181 16.14 -14.73 0.45
C ASP A 181 14.79 -15.46 0.26
N LEU A 182 13.69 -14.73 0.25
CA LEU A 182 12.36 -15.28 -0.04
C LEU A 182 12.33 -15.93 -1.43
N PHE A 183 12.84 -15.26 -2.47
CA PHE A 183 12.83 -15.79 -3.84
C PHE A 183 13.67 -17.05 -3.97
N ARG A 184 14.77 -17.17 -3.23
CA ARG A 184 15.54 -18.41 -3.13
C ARG A 184 14.73 -19.53 -2.47
N ILE A 185 14.01 -19.26 -1.38
CA ILE A 185 13.12 -20.23 -0.74
C ILE A 185 12.02 -20.69 -1.71
N ILE A 186 11.42 -19.76 -2.46
CA ILE A 186 10.43 -20.05 -3.51
C ILE A 186 11.01 -21.00 -4.57
N ALA A 187 12.23 -20.72 -5.05
CA ALA A 187 12.91 -21.57 -6.04
C ALA A 187 13.18 -22.99 -5.50
N ASP A 188 13.59 -23.09 -4.24
CA ASP A 188 13.84 -24.38 -3.56
C ASP A 188 12.54 -25.19 -3.39
N LEU A 189 11.43 -24.55 -3.05
CA LEU A 189 10.11 -25.18 -2.94
C LEU A 189 9.64 -25.68 -4.31
N LYS A 190 9.76 -24.85 -5.33
CA LYS A 190 9.44 -25.20 -6.72
C LYS A 190 10.25 -26.41 -7.19
N ALA A 191 11.57 -26.46 -6.90
CA ALA A 191 12.42 -27.59 -7.23
C ALA A 191 11.99 -28.90 -6.54
N LYS A 192 11.30 -28.80 -5.39
CA LYS A 192 10.68 -29.94 -4.66
C LYS A 192 9.27 -30.26 -5.12
N ASN A 193 8.83 -29.72 -6.26
CA ASN A 193 7.50 -29.89 -6.83
C ASN A 193 6.35 -29.32 -5.97
N VAL A 194 6.63 -28.35 -5.09
CA VAL A 194 5.63 -27.62 -4.31
C VAL A 194 5.04 -26.54 -5.21
N ALA A 195 3.72 -26.44 -5.26
CA ALA A 195 3.02 -25.37 -5.95
C ALA A 195 2.93 -24.13 -5.04
N ILE A 196 3.13 -22.95 -5.61
CA ILE A 196 3.09 -21.69 -4.87
C ILE A 196 2.00 -20.81 -5.48
N ILE A 197 1.04 -20.38 -4.66
CA ILE A 197 0.07 -19.35 -5.04
C ILE A 197 0.59 -18.04 -4.45
N TYR A 198 1.04 -17.14 -5.33
CA TYR A 198 1.66 -15.89 -4.93
C TYR A 198 0.72 -14.71 -5.20
N ILE A 199 0.43 -13.92 -4.19
CA ILE A 199 -0.39 -12.71 -4.32
C ILE A 199 0.51 -11.52 -4.05
N SER A 200 0.67 -10.63 -5.03
CA SER A 200 1.40 -9.37 -4.90
C SER A 200 0.84 -8.34 -5.88
N HIS A 201 1.14 -7.08 -5.65
CA HIS A 201 0.84 -5.98 -6.55
C HIS A 201 2.13 -5.38 -7.16
N LYS A 202 3.31 -5.91 -6.81
CA LYS A 202 4.62 -5.45 -7.31
C LYS A 202 4.95 -6.17 -8.62
N MET A 203 4.84 -5.46 -9.74
CA MET A 203 5.03 -6.03 -11.08
C MET A 203 6.40 -6.66 -11.28
N ASP A 204 7.47 -6.03 -10.77
CA ASP A 204 8.84 -6.53 -10.93
C ASP A 204 9.03 -7.89 -10.25
N GLU A 205 8.43 -8.09 -9.06
CA GLU A 205 8.45 -9.38 -8.37
C GLU A 205 7.73 -10.45 -9.20
N ILE A 206 6.54 -10.10 -9.70
CA ILE A 206 5.66 -11.02 -10.43
C ILE A 206 6.33 -11.55 -11.69
N PHE A 207 6.84 -10.67 -12.54
CA PHE A 207 7.50 -11.10 -13.77
C PHE A 207 8.81 -11.86 -13.54
N ARG A 208 9.41 -11.72 -12.37
CA ARG A 208 10.63 -12.42 -11.99
C ARG A 208 10.39 -13.87 -11.58
N ILE A 209 9.28 -14.15 -10.86
CA ILE A 209 9.09 -15.47 -10.23
C ILE A 209 7.96 -16.30 -10.82
N SER A 210 6.99 -15.68 -11.51
CA SER A 210 5.75 -16.35 -11.93
C SER A 210 5.93 -17.23 -13.16
N ASP A 211 5.27 -18.38 -13.16
CA ASP A 211 5.07 -19.24 -14.32
C ASP A 211 3.73 -18.94 -15.00
N ASP A 212 2.66 -18.82 -14.19
CA ASP A 212 1.31 -18.51 -14.63
C ASP A 212 0.76 -17.31 -13.85
N ILE A 213 -0.09 -16.53 -14.50
CA ILE A 213 -0.76 -15.39 -13.89
C ILE A 213 -2.25 -15.46 -14.17
N THR A 214 -3.06 -15.49 -13.10
CA THR A 214 -4.50 -15.34 -13.17
C THR A 214 -4.89 -13.94 -12.70
N VAL A 215 -5.79 -13.30 -13.45
CA VAL A 215 -6.26 -11.94 -13.14
C VAL A 215 -7.71 -11.97 -12.72
N PHE A 216 -8.02 -11.33 -11.58
CA PHE A 216 -9.37 -11.06 -11.09
C PHE A 216 -9.67 -9.57 -11.16
N ARG A 217 -10.95 -9.26 -11.42
CA ARG A 217 -11.46 -7.89 -11.40
C ARG A 217 -12.90 -7.88 -10.88
N ASP A 218 -13.16 -7.02 -9.89
CA ASP A 218 -14.50 -6.83 -9.27
C ASP A 218 -15.16 -8.17 -8.86
N GLY A 219 -14.38 -9.12 -8.32
CA GLY A 219 -14.86 -10.44 -7.87
C GLY A 219 -15.08 -11.45 -9.00
N THR A 220 -14.67 -11.17 -10.24
CA THR A 220 -14.83 -12.05 -11.40
C THR A 220 -13.48 -12.49 -11.97
N TYR A 221 -13.47 -13.63 -12.62
CA TYR A 221 -12.32 -14.14 -13.38
C TYR A 221 -12.20 -13.41 -14.71
N VAL A 222 -11.00 -12.85 -15.00
CA VAL A 222 -10.71 -12.17 -16.28
C VAL A 222 -9.98 -13.09 -17.25
N GLY A 223 -9.00 -13.84 -16.76
CA GLY A 223 -8.22 -14.76 -17.57
C GLY A 223 -6.98 -15.27 -16.87
N THR A 224 -6.41 -16.35 -17.43
CA THR A 224 -5.10 -16.90 -17.02
C THR A 224 -4.22 -17.00 -18.25
N ASP A 225 -2.94 -16.61 -18.12
CA ASP A 225 -1.92 -16.77 -19.18
C ASP A 225 -0.56 -17.09 -18.55
N ARG A 226 0.38 -17.59 -19.36
CA ARG A 226 1.78 -17.73 -18.96
C ARG A 226 2.40 -16.36 -18.73
N ALA A 227 3.19 -16.21 -17.67
CA ALA A 227 3.89 -14.95 -17.41
C ALA A 227 4.73 -14.48 -18.61
N ALA A 228 5.34 -15.40 -19.34
CA ALA A 228 6.13 -15.11 -20.55
C ALA A 228 5.32 -14.48 -21.71
N ASN A 229 4.00 -14.63 -21.73
CA ASN A 229 3.10 -14.08 -22.76
C ASN A 229 2.53 -12.71 -22.37
N LEU A 230 2.79 -12.26 -21.16
CA LEU A 230 2.27 -11.03 -20.58
C LEU A 230 3.38 -9.97 -20.47
N ASN A 231 2.96 -8.72 -20.55
CA ASN A 231 3.78 -7.57 -20.20
C ASN A 231 3.01 -6.66 -19.23
N ASN A 232 3.67 -5.66 -18.67
CA ASN A 232 3.06 -4.73 -17.72
C ASN A 232 1.77 -4.10 -18.27
N GLU A 233 1.77 -3.66 -19.53
CA GLU A 233 0.62 -2.98 -20.13
C GLU A 233 -0.59 -3.90 -20.24
N LYS A 234 -0.40 -5.13 -20.76
CA LYS A 234 -1.46 -6.13 -20.92
C LYS A 234 -2.01 -6.56 -19.56
N LEU A 235 -1.14 -6.75 -18.57
CA LEU A 235 -1.54 -7.14 -17.23
C LEU A 235 -2.37 -6.06 -16.55
N ILE A 236 -1.94 -4.79 -16.64
CA ILE A 236 -2.68 -3.65 -16.14
C ILE A 236 -4.04 -3.51 -16.87
N GLU A 237 -4.08 -3.69 -18.20
CA GLU A 237 -5.33 -3.67 -18.96
C GLU A 237 -6.31 -4.74 -18.47
N MET A 238 -5.84 -5.96 -18.21
CA MET A 238 -6.67 -7.03 -17.65
C MET A 238 -7.20 -6.68 -16.25
N MET A 239 -6.36 -6.10 -15.38
CA MET A 239 -6.74 -5.74 -14.01
C MET A 239 -7.77 -4.61 -13.98
N VAL A 240 -7.55 -3.55 -14.76
CA VAL A 240 -8.35 -2.32 -14.75
C VAL A 240 -9.53 -2.36 -15.74
N GLY A 241 -9.41 -3.19 -16.79
CA GLY A 241 -10.44 -3.35 -17.83
C GLY A 241 -10.42 -2.28 -18.92
N ARG A 242 -9.43 -1.41 -18.91
CA ARG A 242 -9.18 -0.40 -19.95
C ARG A 242 -7.67 -0.20 -20.11
N LYS A 243 -7.24 0.20 -21.28
CA LYS A 243 -5.85 0.62 -21.48
C LYS A 243 -5.54 1.84 -20.63
N ILE A 244 -4.55 1.75 -19.78
CA ILE A 244 -3.96 2.91 -19.11
C ILE A 244 -2.79 3.35 -19.97
N THR A 245 -3.02 4.33 -20.84
CA THR A 245 -2.00 4.87 -21.75
C THR A 245 -0.94 5.69 -21.02
N ASN A 246 -1.24 6.17 -19.81
CA ASN A 246 -0.32 6.90 -18.96
C ASN A 246 -0.64 6.60 -17.49
N MET A 247 0.31 6.03 -16.75
CA MET A 247 0.17 5.74 -15.32
C MET A 247 0.19 7.02 -14.47
N PHE A 248 0.84 8.06 -14.97
CA PHE A 248 0.97 9.37 -14.32
C PHE A 248 0.42 10.46 -15.25
N PRO A 249 -0.93 10.54 -15.42
CA PRO A 249 -1.55 11.51 -16.32
C PRO A 249 -1.26 12.93 -15.82
N LYS A 250 -0.36 13.62 -16.48
CA LYS A 250 -0.04 15.02 -16.24
C LYS A 250 -0.63 15.86 -17.38
N ILE A 251 -1.61 16.69 -17.04
CA ILE A 251 -2.21 17.66 -17.96
C ILE A 251 -1.36 18.93 -17.90
N PRO A 252 -0.70 19.35 -18.97
CA PRO A 252 0.03 20.61 -19.00
C PRO A 252 -0.90 21.78 -18.67
N CYS A 253 -0.53 22.61 -17.72
CA CYS A 253 -1.27 23.83 -17.39
C CYS A 253 -0.29 25.00 -17.24
N PRO A 254 -0.77 26.23 -17.50
CA PRO A 254 0.05 27.42 -17.28
C PRO A 254 0.37 27.58 -15.79
N ILE A 255 1.65 27.70 -15.46
CA ILE A 255 2.12 28.00 -14.12
C ILE A 255 2.13 29.50 -13.95
N GLY A 256 1.41 30.00 -12.93
CA GLY A 256 1.26 31.43 -12.64
C GLY A 256 2.26 31.94 -11.60
N ASP A 257 1.85 33.00 -10.89
CA ASP A 257 2.65 33.64 -9.85
C ASP A 257 2.76 32.78 -8.59
N VAL A 258 3.70 33.14 -7.71
CA VAL A 258 3.87 32.48 -6.41
C VAL A 258 2.62 32.66 -5.57
N MET A 259 1.97 31.55 -5.22
CA MET A 259 0.77 31.52 -4.40
C MET A 259 1.10 31.24 -2.93
N PHE A 260 2.01 30.31 -2.69
CA PHE A 260 2.40 29.88 -1.35
C PHE A 260 3.91 29.97 -1.18
N LYS A 261 4.36 30.43 -0.02
CA LYS A 261 5.79 30.60 0.28
C LYS A 261 6.07 30.26 1.74
N VAL A 262 7.20 29.60 1.97
CA VAL A 262 7.75 29.28 3.28
C VAL A 262 9.17 29.76 3.34
N GLU A 263 9.56 30.42 4.44
CA GLU A 263 10.94 30.89 4.67
C GLU A 263 11.44 30.45 6.05
N ASN A 264 12.61 29.83 6.06
CA ASN A 264 13.38 29.45 7.25
C ASN A 264 12.55 28.68 8.29
N LEU A 265 11.70 27.75 7.83
CA LEU A 265 10.83 26.97 8.70
C LEU A 265 11.67 26.00 9.53
N ASN A 266 11.43 26.02 10.86
CA ASN A 266 12.05 25.11 11.80
C ASN A 266 10.99 24.51 12.74
N SER A 267 11.13 23.19 13.02
CA SER A 267 10.29 22.47 13.97
C SER A 267 11.04 21.26 14.55
N GLY A 268 11.40 21.34 15.82
CA GLY A 268 12.16 20.33 16.52
C GLY A 268 13.49 19.99 15.83
N LYS A 269 13.79 18.68 15.75
CA LYS A 269 15.00 18.19 15.06
C LYS A 269 14.74 17.73 13.63
N GLN A 270 13.48 17.67 13.23
CA GLN A 270 13.04 17.04 11.97
C GLN A 270 12.77 18.02 10.84
N VAL A 271 12.69 19.33 11.12
CA VAL A 271 12.53 20.39 10.12
C VAL A 271 13.54 21.49 10.41
N LYS A 272 14.50 21.67 9.51
CA LYS A 272 15.66 22.54 9.71
C LYS A 272 15.79 23.50 8.53
N ASN A 273 15.50 24.76 8.76
CA ASN A 273 15.70 25.86 7.81
C ASN A 273 15.08 25.63 6.41
N VAL A 274 13.88 25.05 6.37
CA VAL A 274 13.20 24.71 5.11
C VAL A 274 12.60 25.98 4.49
N SER A 275 12.91 26.23 3.21
CA SER A 275 12.43 27.40 2.46
C SER A 275 12.08 27.02 1.03
N PHE A 276 10.82 27.21 0.62
CA PHE A 276 10.36 26.91 -0.73
C PHE A 276 9.14 27.76 -1.10
N GLU A 277 8.78 27.72 -2.40
CA GLU A 277 7.59 28.37 -2.92
C GLU A 277 6.84 27.45 -3.85
N VAL A 278 5.50 27.62 -3.90
CA VAL A 278 4.60 26.93 -4.83
C VAL A 278 3.81 27.96 -5.61
N ARG A 279 3.72 27.75 -6.91
CA ARG A 279 3.05 28.67 -7.82
C ARG A 279 1.61 28.23 -8.08
N LYS A 280 0.79 29.15 -8.52
CA LYS A 280 -0.57 28.88 -8.98
C LYS A 280 -0.52 27.91 -10.17
N GLY A 281 -1.30 26.83 -10.11
CA GLY A 281 -1.31 25.81 -11.17
C GLY A 281 -0.13 24.83 -11.15
N GLU A 282 0.71 24.90 -10.12
CA GLU A 282 1.86 24.03 -9.97
C GLU A 282 1.57 22.81 -9.09
N ILE A 283 2.15 21.68 -9.47
CA ILE A 283 2.31 20.51 -8.60
C ILE A 283 3.80 20.45 -8.18
N LEU A 284 4.08 20.78 -6.92
CA LEU A 284 5.41 20.68 -6.33
C LEU A 284 5.55 19.32 -5.63
N GLY A 285 6.45 18.48 -6.12
CA GLY A 285 6.78 17.19 -5.51
C GLY A 285 7.74 17.34 -4.34
N PHE A 286 7.61 16.51 -3.32
CA PHE A 286 8.57 16.33 -2.25
C PHE A 286 9.10 14.90 -2.28
N ALA A 287 10.41 14.74 -2.49
CA ALA A 287 11.14 13.48 -2.49
C ALA A 287 12.12 13.40 -1.32
N GLY A 288 12.56 12.20 -0.96
CA GLY A 288 13.53 11.93 0.11
C GLY A 288 13.30 10.54 0.71
N LEU A 289 14.27 10.04 1.47
CA LEU A 289 14.15 8.76 2.16
C LEU A 289 13.16 8.84 3.33
N VAL A 290 12.78 7.68 3.87
CA VAL A 290 11.96 7.60 5.09
C VAL A 290 12.67 8.33 6.23
N GLY A 291 11.95 9.22 6.93
CA GLY A 291 12.52 10.05 7.98
C GLY A 291 13.23 11.33 7.50
N ALA A 292 13.17 11.65 6.21
CA ALA A 292 13.79 12.86 5.65
C ALA A 292 13.16 14.19 6.11
N GLY A 293 12.02 14.16 6.84
CA GLY A 293 11.36 15.37 7.34
C GLY A 293 10.26 15.93 6.42
N ARG A 294 9.86 15.20 5.37
CA ARG A 294 8.83 15.62 4.39
C ARG A 294 7.47 15.83 5.05
N THR A 295 6.93 14.78 5.65
CA THR A 295 5.64 14.78 6.38
C THR A 295 5.66 15.80 7.51
N GLU A 296 6.74 15.83 8.30
CA GLU A 296 6.89 16.74 9.44
C GLU A 296 6.88 18.21 9.00
N THR A 297 7.44 18.53 7.84
CA THR A 297 7.38 19.86 7.24
C THR A 297 5.93 20.26 6.95
N MET A 298 5.15 19.38 6.34
CA MET A 298 3.75 19.65 5.99
C MET A 298 2.84 19.70 7.23
N GLU A 299 3.07 18.83 8.20
CA GLU A 299 2.38 18.89 9.49
C GLU A 299 2.64 20.19 10.25
N THR A 300 3.88 20.72 10.15
CA THR A 300 4.25 22.03 10.74
C THR A 300 3.53 23.17 10.01
N ILE A 301 3.47 23.15 8.68
CA ILE A 301 2.74 24.13 7.86
C ILE A 301 1.25 24.10 8.17
N PHE A 302 0.69 22.91 8.39
CA PHE A 302 -0.74 22.74 8.69
C PHE A 302 -1.11 22.99 10.17
N GLY A 303 -0.11 23.21 11.05
CA GLY A 303 -0.32 23.47 12.47
C GLY A 303 -0.61 22.23 13.33
N MET A 304 -0.29 21.03 12.80
CA MET A 304 -0.31 19.78 13.59
C MET A 304 0.95 19.64 14.46
N ARG A 305 2.05 20.24 14.04
CA ARG A 305 3.30 20.34 14.80
C ARG A 305 3.59 21.80 15.15
N LYS A 306 4.22 22.01 16.30
CA LYS A 306 4.62 23.35 16.74
C LYS A 306 5.73 23.90 15.83
N LYS A 307 5.50 25.04 15.24
CA LYS A 307 6.51 25.83 14.53
C LYS A 307 7.41 26.53 15.57
N ASP A 308 8.72 26.30 15.49
CA ASP A 308 9.68 26.99 16.37
C ASP A 308 10.08 28.35 15.79
N SER A 309 10.30 28.42 14.47
CA SER A 309 10.58 29.67 13.76
C SER A 309 10.21 29.54 12.28
N GLY A 310 10.33 30.63 11.52
CA GLY A 310 10.02 30.70 10.11
C GLY A 310 8.68 31.39 9.83
N ARG A 311 8.48 31.76 8.56
CA ARG A 311 7.31 32.51 8.09
C ARG A 311 6.62 31.77 6.95
N ILE A 312 5.32 31.92 6.89
CA ILE A 312 4.45 31.24 5.88
C ILE A 312 3.57 32.33 5.26
N TRP A 313 3.45 32.32 3.94
CA TRP A 313 2.56 33.21 3.19
C TRP A 313 1.65 32.43 2.25
N LEU A 314 0.42 32.88 2.11
CA LEU A 314 -0.49 32.42 1.07
C LEU A 314 -1.13 33.63 0.40
N ASN A 315 -1.12 33.68 -0.92
CA ASN A 315 -1.64 34.80 -1.72
C ASN A 315 -1.06 36.17 -1.28
N GLY A 316 0.23 36.21 -0.94
CA GLY A 316 0.93 37.41 -0.48
C GLY A 316 0.64 37.85 0.96
N LYS A 317 -0.26 37.15 1.68
CA LYS A 317 -0.59 37.40 3.09
C LYS A 317 0.25 36.50 3.99
N GLU A 318 0.95 37.06 4.98
CA GLU A 318 1.63 36.27 6.00
C GLU A 318 0.62 35.61 6.95
N LEU A 319 0.83 34.34 7.27
CA LEU A 319 -0.05 33.51 8.08
C LEU A 319 0.62 33.14 9.42
N ASP A 320 -0.15 33.26 10.50
CA ASP A 320 0.23 32.74 11.83
C ASP A 320 -0.62 31.49 12.12
N ILE A 321 -0.10 30.32 11.71
CA ILE A 321 -0.79 29.04 11.86
C ILE A 321 -0.31 28.37 13.15
N LYS A 322 -1.20 28.17 14.10
CA LYS A 322 -0.97 27.50 15.39
C LYS A 322 -1.75 26.19 15.55
N SER A 323 -2.75 26.00 14.71
CA SER A 323 -3.62 24.84 14.74
C SER A 323 -4.10 24.44 13.34
N PRO A 324 -4.55 23.19 13.14
CA PRO A 324 -5.16 22.77 11.87
C PRO A 324 -6.37 23.65 11.48
N ARG A 325 -7.09 24.20 12.45
CA ARG A 325 -8.23 25.08 12.18
C ARG A 325 -7.78 26.38 11.49
N ASP A 326 -6.65 26.95 11.96
CA ASP A 326 -6.10 28.15 11.33
C ASP A 326 -5.71 27.88 9.87
N ALA A 327 -5.13 26.71 9.57
CA ALA A 327 -4.78 26.32 8.20
C ALA A 327 -6.04 26.19 7.31
N ILE A 328 -7.08 25.51 7.80
CA ILE A 328 -8.35 25.33 7.08
C ILE A 328 -9.00 26.70 6.80
N ASP A 329 -9.08 27.57 7.79
CA ASP A 329 -9.69 28.91 7.66
C ASP A 329 -8.90 29.79 6.67
N ASN A 330 -7.58 29.57 6.54
CA ASN A 330 -6.72 30.18 5.53
C ASN A 330 -6.63 29.37 4.22
N LYS A 331 -7.56 28.48 3.92
CA LYS A 331 -7.64 27.73 2.65
C LYS A 331 -6.47 26.81 2.35
N ILE A 332 -5.92 26.17 3.36
CA ILE A 332 -4.96 25.10 3.24
C ILE A 332 -5.63 23.77 3.60
N GLY A 333 -5.51 22.76 2.76
CA GLY A 333 -5.97 21.39 3.02
C GLY A 333 -4.79 20.43 3.10
N LEU A 334 -4.85 19.43 4.01
CA LEU A 334 -3.83 18.41 4.17
C LEU A 334 -4.44 17.01 4.20
N LEU A 335 -4.14 16.21 3.17
CA LEU A 335 -4.35 14.76 3.20
C LEU A 335 -3.13 14.11 3.83
N THR A 336 -3.32 13.40 4.95
CA THR A 336 -2.24 12.79 5.74
C THR A 336 -1.86 11.41 5.23
N GLU A 337 -0.60 10.98 5.46
CA GLU A 337 -0.07 9.67 5.09
C GLU A 337 -0.87 8.51 5.73
N ASP A 338 -1.07 8.55 7.06
CA ASP A 338 -1.81 7.52 7.77
C ASP A 338 -3.33 7.70 7.60
N ARG A 339 -3.85 7.09 6.52
CA ARG A 339 -5.27 7.10 6.22
C ARG A 339 -6.11 6.53 7.36
N ARG A 340 -5.69 5.43 8.00
CA ARG A 340 -6.49 4.72 9.01
C ARG A 340 -6.42 5.38 10.38
N GLY A 341 -5.25 5.82 10.80
CA GLY A 341 -5.04 6.43 12.11
C GLY A 341 -5.48 7.89 12.18
N ASN A 342 -5.09 8.69 11.17
CA ASN A 342 -5.29 10.14 11.17
C ASN A 342 -6.27 10.64 10.10
N GLY A 343 -6.61 9.80 9.12
CA GLY A 343 -7.43 10.21 7.98
C GLY A 343 -8.92 9.99 8.22
N ILE A 344 -9.36 8.74 8.38
CA ILE A 344 -10.77 8.36 8.43
C ILE A 344 -11.32 8.23 9.84
N PHE A 345 -12.60 8.56 10.01
CA PHE A 345 -13.40 8.17 11.17
C PHE A 345 -14.14 6.88 10.81
N GLY A 346 -13.49 5.72 11.02
CA GLY A 346 -13.89 4.43 10.46
C GLY A 346 -15.34 4.00 10.73
N LEU A 347 -15.86 4.32 11.92
CA LEU A 347 -17.22 3.97 12.34
C LEU A 347 -18.29 4.94 11.83
N LEU A 348 -17.89 6.13 11.36
CA LEU A 348 -18.80 7.15 10.85
C LEU A 348 -19.12 6.92 9.36
N SER A 349 -20.22 7.55 8.92
CA SER A 349 -20.69 7.49 7.54
C SER A 349 -19.73 8.19 6.56
N ILE A 350 -19.93 7.96 5.25
CA ILE A 350 -19.24 8.72 4.20
C ILE A 350 -19.63 10.19 4.30
N THR A 351 -20.90 10.49 4.59
CA THR A 351 -21.40 11.86 4.78
C THR A 351 -20.64 12.58 5.89
N ASP A 352 -20.51 11.97 7.07
CA ASP A 352 -19.77 12.54 8.19
C ASP A 352 -18.30 12.75 7.82
N ASN A 353 -17.67 11.73 7.22
CA ASN A 353 -16.27 11.80 6.83
C ASN A 353 -15.99 12.87 5.76
N THR A 354 -16.91 13.08 4.84
CA THR A 354 -16.78 14.13 3.81
C THR A 354 -16.92 15.53 4.42
N THR A 355 -17.83 15.71 5.37
CA THR A 355 -18.26 17.06 5.82
C THR A 355 -17.55 17.54 7.08
N VAL A 356 -16.88 16.67 7.84
CA VAL A 356 -16.32 16.99 9.18
C VAL A 356 -15.42 18.22 9.22
N ALA A 357 -14.58 18.42 8.19
CA ALA A 357 -13.69 19.58 8.14
C ALA A 357 -14.46 20.92 7.95
N ASN A 358 -15.72 20.86 7.53
CA ASN A 358 -16.57 22.00 7.25
C ASN A 358 -17.83 22.07 8.13
N TRP A 359 -17.92 21.32 9.24
CA TRP A 359 -19.11 21.25 10.08
C TRP A 359 -19.60 22.62 10.57
N GLY A 360 -18.70 23.56 10.84
CA GLY A 360 -19.08 24.92 11.23
C GLY A 360 -19.96 25.67 10.20
N ALA A 361 -19.92 25.29 8.94
CA ALA A 361 -20.74 25.90 7.88
C ALA A 361 -22.18 25.37 7.84
N TYR A 362 -22.49 24.27 8.55
CA TYR A 362 -23.83 23.66 8.52
C TYR A 362 -24.76 24.13 9.61
N GLY A 363 -24.31 25.05 10.48
CA GLY A 363 -25.10 25.69 11.55
C GLY A 363 -25.40 24.80 12.74
N MET A 364 -26.20 25.33 13.68
CA MET A 364 -26.71 24.58 14.84
C MET A 364 -28.22 24.81 14.97
N PRO A 365 -29.08 23.76 14.85
CA PRO A 365 -28.74 22.37 14.58
C PRO A 365 -28.17 22.17 13.19
N MET A 366 -27.33 21.12 13.01
CA MET A 366 -26.66 20.82 11.74
C MET A 366 -27.68 20.53 10.63
N ASN A 367 -27.44 21.13 9.47
CA ASN A 367 -28.27 20.93 8.28
C ASN A 367 -27.88 19.65 7.53
N ASN A 368 -28.43 18.50 7.97
CA ASN A 368 -28.15 17.19 7.39
C ASN A 368 -28.49 17.10 5.88
N LYS A 369 -29.51 17.84 5.41
CA LYS A 369 -29.86 17.86 3.96
C LYS A 369 -28.74 18.49 3.15
N GLN A 370 -28.17 19.59 3.63
CA GLN A 370 -27.06 20.25 2.94
C GLN A 370 -25.78 19.38 3.01
N MET A 371 -25.50 18.74 4.15
CA MET A 371 -24.37 17.79 4.29
C MET A 371 -24.47 16.65 3.27
N LEU A 372 -25.65 16.06 3.11
CA LEU A 372 -25.87 14.99 2.15
C LEU A 372 -25.68 15.48 0.70
N LYS A 373 -26.22 16.65 0.36
CA LYS A 373 -26.08 17.27 -0.97
C LYS A 373 -24.62 17.53 -1.30
N ASP A 374 -23.86 18.12 -0.40
CA ASP A 374 -22.44 18.39 -0.58
C ASP A 374 -21.64 17.07 -0.72
N THR A 375 -21.98 16.07 0.09
CA THR A 375 -21.37 14.72 0.01
C THR A 375 -21.60 14.10 -1.36
N GLU A 376 -22.84 14.13 -1.84
CA GLU A 376 -23.20 13.60 -3.16
C GLU A 376 -22.47 14.35 -4.28
N GLU A 377 -22.43 15.69 -4.24
CA GLU A 377 -21.77 16.50 -5.24
C GLU A 377 -20.27 16.16 -5.36
N TYR A 378 -19.54 16.20 -4.25
CA TYR A 378 -18.08 16.02 -4.28
C TYR A 378 -17.68 14.56 -4.53
N ASN A 379 -18.35 13.59 -3.92
CA ASN A 379 -18.01 12.18 -4.11
C ASN A 379 -18.42 11.65 -5.48
N THR A 380 -19.48 12.18 -6.10
CA THR A 380 -19.85 11.86 -7.49
C THR A 380 -18.82 12.38 -8.47
N LYS A 381 -18.32 13.62 -8.28
CA LYS A 381 -17.21 14.18 -9.09
C LYS A 381 -15.94 13.33 -9.02
N LEU A 382 -15.69 12.72 -7.87
CA LEU A 382 -14.55 11.82 -7.64
C LEU A 382 -14.84 10.36 -8.01
N ARG A 383 -16.05 10.06 -8.50
CA ARG A 383 -16.47 8.70 -8.87
C ARG A 383 -16.27 7.72 -7.71
N THR A 384 -16.63 8.13 -6.47
CA THR A 384 -16.59 7.27 -5.30
C THR A 384 -17.64 6.18 -5.42
N LYS A 385 -17.22 4.90 -5.37
CA LYS A 385 -18.14 3.76 -5.45
C LYS A 385 -18.63 3.40 -4.05
N THR A 386 -19.93 3.50 -3.81
CA THR A 386 -20.59 3.15 -2.53
C THR A 386 -22.03 2.74 -2.76
N PRO A 387 -22.61 1.85 -1.94
CA PRO A 387 -24.05 1.56 -2.00
C PRO A 387 -24.91 2.76 -1.60
N THR A 388 -24.51 3.47 -0.53
CA THR A 388 -25.20 4.68 -0.02
C THR A 388 -24.18 5.60 0.65
N TRP A 389 -24.51 6.88 0.83
CA TRP A 389 -23.67 7.84 1.54
C TRP A 389 -23.66 7.64 3.07
N GLU A 390 -24.62 6.87 3.60
CA GLU A 390 -24.71 6.46 5.00
C GLU A 390 -23.81 5.23 5.31
N THR A 391 -23.22 4.61 4.29
CA THR A 391 -22.28 3.49 4.47
C THR A 391 -21.11 3.94 5.34
N ARG A 392 -20.71 3.10 6.32
CA ARG A 392 -19.51 3.35 7.13
C ARG A 392 -18.28 3.33 6.23
N ILE A 393 -17.40 4.33 6.38
CA ILE A 393 -16.22 4.48 5.51
C ILE A 393 -15.28 3.28 5.59
N MET A 394 -15.20 2.59 6.73
CA MET A 394 -14.37 1.40 6.89
C MET A 394 -14.76 0.25 5.95
N ASN A 395 -15.99 0.22 5.44
CA ASN A 395 -16.49 -0.80 4.53
C ASN A 395 -16.12 -0.52 3.06
N LEU A 396 -15.51 0.61 2.75
CA LEU A 396 -15.06 0.94 1.40
C LEU A 396 -13.67 0.37 1.12
N SER A 397 -13.36 0.15 -0.17
CA SER A 397 -11.98 -0.13 -0.60
C SER A 397 -11.07 1.07 -0.32
N GLY A 398 -9.74 0.80 -0.22
CA GLY A 398 -8.74 1.84 0.05
C GLY A 398 -8.83 3.03 -0.91
N GLY A 399 -8.99 2.79 -2.21
CA GLY A 399 -9.13 3.85 -3.21
C GLY A 399 -10.39 4.70 -3.00
N ASN A 400 -11.54 4.09 -2.64
CA ASN A 400 -12.75 4.83 -2.34
C ASN A 400 -12.66 5.62 -1.03
N GLN A 401 -12.00 5.07 0.01
CA GLN A 401 -11.69 5.82 1.24
C GLN A 401 -10.86 7.07 0.92
N GLN A 402 -9.84 6.93 0.07
CA GLN A 402 -8.97 8.04 -0.34
C GLN A 402 -9.76 9.15 -1.07
N LYS A 403 -10.68 8.75 -1.96
CA LYS A 403 -11.58 9.68 -2.65
C LYS A 403 -12.48 10.44 -1.68
N VAL A 404 -13.02 9.79 -0.66
CA VAL A 404 -13.82 10.46 0.40
C VAL A 404 -12.97 11.47 1.17
N LEU A 405 -11.71 11.14 1.49
CA LEU A 405 -10.79 12.08 2.14
C LEU A 405 -10.44 13.27 1.24
N LEU A 406 -10.22 13.05 -0.04
CA LEU A 406 -10.05 14.14 -1.01
C LEU A 406 -11.31 15.00 -1.13
N ALA A 407 -12.51 14.38 -1.17
CA ALA A 407 -13.78 15.11 -1.15
C ALA A 407 -13.90 16.02 0.08
N ARG A 408 -13.52 15.55 1.27
CA ARG A 408 -13.46 16.34 2.52
C ARG A 408 -12.68 17.63 2.33
N TRP A 409 -11.46 17.52 1.81
CA TRP A 409 -10.58 18.68 1.63
C TRP A 409 -11.06 19.59 0.50
N LEU A 410 -11.53 19.05 -0.60
CA LEU A 410 -12.06 19.84 -1.70
C LEU A 410 -13.31 20.64 -1.29
N LEU A 411 -14.11 20.10 -0.38
CA LEU A 411 -15.29 20.78 0.18
C LEU A 411 -14.92 22.07 0.94
N THR A 412 -13.73 22.14 1.55
CA THR A 412 -13.23 23.37 2.18
C THR A 412 -12.74 24.41 1.17
N LYS A 413 -12.73 24.09 -0.14
CA LYS A 413 -12.28 24.94 -1.25
C LYS A 413 -10.87 25.50 -1.01
N PRO A 414 -9.87 24.64 -0.84
CA PRO A 414 -8.50 25.09 -0.55
C PRO A 414 -7.88 25.78 -1.75
N ASP A 415 -7.02 26.77 -1.49
CA ASP A 415 -6.10 27.35 -2.48
C ASP A 415 -4.83 26.51 -2.59
N LEU A 416 -4.33 26.03 -1.44
CA LEU A 416 -3.23 25.08 -1.34
C LEU A 416 -3.74 23.72 -0.86
N LEU A 417 -3.50 22.67 -1.65
CA LEU A 417 -3.79 21.29 -1.27
C LEU A 417 -2.48 20.51 -1.11
N ILE A 418 -2.22 20.03 0.10
CA ILE A 418 -1.10 19.17 0.42
C ILE A 418 -1.61 17.74 0.45
N VAL A 419 -0.96 16.83 -0.27
CA VAL A 419 -1.30 15.40 -0.30
C VAL A 419 -0.07 14.56 0.02
N ASP A 420 -0.13 13.90 1.17
CA ASP A 420 0.96 13.05 1.65
C ASP A 420 0.62 11.58 1.38
N GLU A 421 1.45 10.91 0.58
CA GLU A 421 1.30 9.53 0.13
C GLU A 421 -0.12 9.24 -0.43
N PRO A 422 -0.63 10.04 -1.39
CA PRO A 422 -2.04 9.98 -1.81
C PRO A 422 -2.44 8.63 -2.40
N THR A 423 -1.50 7.83 -2.83
CA THR A 423 -1.73 6.56 -3.54
C THR A 423 -1.27 5.34 -2.74
N ARG A 424 -0.83 5.51 -1.50
CA ARG A 424 -0.36 4.42 -0.66
C ARG A 424 -1.47 3.43 -0.33
N GLY A 425 -1.24 2.15 -0.64
CA GLY A 425 -2.18 1.07 -0.33
C GLY A 425 -3.49 1.12 -1.12
N ILE A 426 -3.46 1.72 -2.31
CA ILE A 426 -4.57 1.67 -3.27
C ILE A 426 -4.14 0.97 -4.55
N ASP A 427 -5.10 0.55 -5.36
CA ASP A 427 -4.86 -0.16 -6.62
C ASP A 427 -4.39 0.76 -7.74
N VAL A 428 -3.84 0.16 -8.81
CA VAL A 428 -3.23 0.87 -9.94
C VAL A 428 -4.24 1.76 -10.66
N GLY A 429 -5.48 1.30 -10.81
CA GLY A 429 -6.55 2.07 -11.45
C GLY A 429 -6.91 3.32 -10.65
N ALA A 430 -7.05 3.18 -9.33
CA ALA A 430 -7.33 4.30 -8.44
C ALA A 430 -6.14 5.27 -8.35
N LYS A 431 -4.88 4.79 -8.40
CA LYS A 431 -3.68 5.67 -8.47
C LYS A 431 -3.78 6.63 -9.66
N SER A 432 -4.00 6.10 -10.86
CA SER A 432 -4.14 6.90 -12.08
C SER A 432 -5.28 7.93 -12.01
N GLU A 433 -6.42 7.56 -11.41
CA GLU A 433 -7.56 8.49 -11.24
C GLU A 433 -7.23 9.64 -10.25
N ILE A 434 -6.46 9.35 -9.19
CA ILE A 434 -6.00 10.40 -8.25
C ILE A 434 -5.00 11.34 -8.93
N HIS A 435 -4.05 10.82 -9.70
CA HIS A 435 -3.10 11.64 -10.45
C HIS A 435 -3.79 12.54 -11.46
N GLU A 436 -4.77 12.02 -12.21
CA GLU A 436 -5.60 12.80 -13.12
C GLU A 436 -6.35 13.92 -12.38
N LEU A 437 -6.92 13.60 -11.21
CA LEU A 437 -7.60 14.58 -10.36
C LEU A 437 -6.66 15.70 -9.91
N LEU A 438 -5.49 15.37 -9.37
CA LEU A 438 -4.51 16.37 -8.91
C LEU A 438 -4.06 17.26 -10.07
N SER A 439 -3.79 16.67 -11.24
CA SER A 439 -3.42 17.44 -12.43
C SER A 439 -4.53 18.38 -12.90
N ARG A 440 -5.80 17.95 -12.85
CA ARG A 440 -6.96 18.79 -13.17
C ARG A 440 -7.11 19.95 -12.17
N LEU A 441 -6.95 19.68 -10.87
CA LEU A 441 -7.04 20.70 -9.83
C LEU A 441 -5.93 21.76 -9.98
N ALA A 442 -4.73 21.37 -10.37
CA ALA A 442 -3.66 22.30 -10.74
C ALA A 442 -4.09 23.14 -11.95
N GLY A 443 -4.68 22.51 -12.99
CA GLY A 443 -5.24 23.22 -14.16
C GLY A 443 -6.35 24.22 -13.81
N GLU A 444 -7.09 23.99 -12.72
CA GLU A 444 -8.07 24.94 -12.15
C GLU A 444 -7.40 26.10 -11.38
N GLY A 445 -6.06 26.11 -11.32
CA GLY A 445 -5.26 27.18 -10.70
C GLY A 445 -5.00 26.98 -9.21
N LYS A 446 -5.17 25.78 -8.64
CA LYS A 446 -4.76 25.48 -7.27
C LYS A 446 -3.26 25.23 -7.20
N ALA A 447 -2.63 25.58 -6.07
CA ALA A 447 -1.29 25.12 -5.74
C ALA A 447 -1.38 23.73 -5.08
N ILE A 448 -0.55 22.79 -5.52
CA ILE A 448 -0.58 21.42 -4.99
C ILE A 448 0.83 21.03 -4.55
N ILE A 449 0.93 20.46 -3.34
CA ILE A 449 2.13 19.79 -2.87
C ILE A 449 1.84 18.30 -2.80
N VAL A 450 2.71 17.48 -3.42
CA VAL A 450 2.61 16.02 -3.38
C VAL A 450 3.85 15.45 -2.73
N ILE A 451 3.65 14.64 -1.70
CA ILE A 451 4.70 13.83 -1.08
C ILE A 451 4.47 12.39 -1.50
N SER A 452 5.49 11.72 -2.01
CA SER A 452 5.46 10.29 -2.25
C SER A 452 6.84 9.66 -2.02
N SER A 453 6.82 8.45 -1.50
CA SER A 453 7.99 7.57 -1.39
C SER A 453 8.32 6.87 -2.72
N GLU A 454 7.35 6.83 -3.65
CA GLU A 454 7.53 6.24 -4.98
C GLU A 454 8.12 7.29 -5.94
N MET A 455 9.44 7.22 -6.22
CA MET A 455 10.11 8.17 -7.12
C MET A 455 9.46 8.30 -8.49
N PRO A 456 9.02 7.19 -9.16
CA PRO A 456 8.33 7.30 -10.44
C PRO A 456 7.03 8.11 -10.36
N GLU A 457 6.32 8.06 -9.21
CA GLU A 457 5.11 8.85 -8.99
C GLU A 457 5.44 10.34 -8.90
N VAL A 458 6.36 10.72 -8.01
CA VAL A 458 6.76 12.13 -7.84
C VAL A 458 7.26 12.71 -9.17
N MET A 459 8.14 11.99 -9.90
CA MET A 459 8.65 12.42 -11.20
C MET A 459 7.55 12.54 -12.25
N GLY A 460 6.59 11.62 -12.24
CA GLY A 460 5.52 11.57 -13.24
C GLY A 460 4.56 12.76 -13.18
N ILE A 461 4.16 13.15 -11.95
CA ILE A 461 3.10 14.15 -11.75
C ILE A 461 3.58 15.57 -11.43
N SER A 462 4.82 15.76 -10.97
CA SER A 462 5.32 17.06 -10.49
C SER A 462 5.84 17.95 -11.62
N ASP A 463 5.78 19.26 -11.41
CA ASP A 463 6.41 20.28 -12.25
C ASP A 463 7.83 20.60 -11.78
N ARG A 464 8.02 20.65 -10.46
CA ARG A 464 9.33 20.73 -9.78
C ARG A 464 9.33 19.75 -8.60
N ILE A 465 10.51 19.35 -8.16
CA ILE A 465 10.70 18.45 -7.01
C ILE A 465 11.66 19.08 -6.03
N VAL A 466 11.23 19.21 -4.79
CA VAL A 466 12.08 19.49 -3.62
C VAL A 466 12.59 18.16 -3.08
N VAL A 467 13.89 18.03 -2.87
CA VAL A 467 14.49 16.86 -2.24
C VAL A 467 14.91 17.19 -0.82
N MET A 468 14.54 16.30 0.11
CA MET A 468 14.86 16.46 1.53
C MET A 468 15.75 15.32 2.04
N HIS A 469 16.65 15.66 2.96
CA HIS A 469 17.50 14.74 3.69
C HIS A 469 17.65 15.22 5.13
N GLU A 470 17.39 14.35 6.11
CA GLU A 470 17.53 14.62 7.56
C GLU A 470 16.97 15.97 8.05
N GLY A 471 15.83 16.36 7.51
CA GLY A 471 15.12 17.60 7.86
C GLY A 471 15.54 18.84 7.09
N GLU A 472 16.47 18.74 6.18
CA GLU A 472 17.00 19.85 5.36
C GLU A 472 16.65 19.66 3.88
N MET A 473 16.56 20.77 3.15
CA MET A 473 16.43 20.73 1.69
C MET A 473 17.81 20.58 1.06
N THR A 474 18.03 19.54 0.28
CA THR A 474 19.29 19.27 -0.43
C THR A 474 19.29 19.79 -1.86
N GLY A 475 18.12 19.98 -2.45
CA GLY A 475 17.99 20.52 -3.79
C GLY A 475 16.55 20.75 -4.23
N VAL A 476 16.40 21.53 -5.31
CA VAL A 476 15.16 21.71 -6.05
C VAL A 476 15.44 21.42 -7.52
N LEU A 477 14.71 20.47 -8.09
CA LEU A 477 14.87 20.06 -9.48
C LEU A 477 13.69 20.57 -10.32
N ASN A 478 14.00 21.09 -11.50
CA ASN A 478 12.99 21.36 -12.54
C ASN A 478 12.70 20.09 -13.33
N ARG A 479 11.58 20.05 -14.05
CA ARG A 479 11.10 18.85 -14.74
C ARG A 479 12.10 18.27 -15.75
N ASP A 480 12.87 19.11 -16.43
CA ASP A 480 13.93 18.74 -17.37
C ASP A 480 15.15 18.08 -16.73
N GLN A 481 15.31 18.24 -15.43
CA GLN A 481 16.41 17.68 -14.62
C GLN A 481 16.02 16.36 -13.92
N PHE A 482 14.80 15.88 -14.06
CA PHE A 482 14.33 14.70 -13.34
C PHE A 482 15.07 13.44 -13.77
N SER A 483 15.78 12.81 -12.83
CA SER A 483 16.30 11.46 -12.95
C SER A 483 16.30 10.78 -11.59
N GLN A 484 16.08 9.48 -11.56
CA GLN A 484 16.09 8.71 -10.31
C GLN A 484 17.45 8.78 -9.62
N GLU A 485 18.52 8.77 -10.41
CA GLU A 485 19.90 8.87 -9.89
C GLU A 485 20.15 10.20 -9.17
N LEU A 486 19.75 11.32 -9.77
CA LEU A 486 19.92 12.64 -9.19
C LEU A 486 19.06 12.82 -7.93
N LEU A 487 17.81 12.33 -7.97
CA LEU A 487 16.92 12.34 -6.80
C LEU A 487 17.50 11.53 -5.65
N MET A 488 18.02 10.30 -5.92
CA MET A 488 18.66 9.48 -4.89
C MET A 488 19.91 10.13 -4.33
N ARG A 489 20.75 10.70 -5.16
CA ARG A 489 21.96 11.40 -4.71
C ARG A 489 21.63 12.53 -3.73
N TYR A 490 20.62 13.35 -4.02
CA TYR A 490 20.18 14.40 -3.12
C TYR A 490 19.47 13.84 -1.87
N ALA A 491 18.69 12.79 -2.02
CA ALA A 491 18.02 12.13 -0.89
C ALA A 491 18.99 11.44 0.08
N THR A 492 20.23 11.17 -0.33
CA THR A 492 21.30 10.59 0.49
C THR A 492 22.30 11.63 1.02
N GLY A 493 22.04 12.92 0.88
CA GLY A 493 22.81 14.00 1.46
C GLY A 493 23.76 14.74 0.49
N GLY A 494 23.83 14.33 -0.79
CA GLY A 494 24.49 15.17 -1.81
C GLY A 494 23.72 16.48 -1.97
N SER A 495 24.40 17.62 -2.06
CA SER A 495 23.72 18.90 -2.21
C SER A 495 24.10 19.61 -3.51
N ALA A 496 23.12 20.32 -4.11
CA ALA A 496 23.37 21.17 -5.27
C ALA A 496 24.47 22.23 -5.02
N VAL A 497 24.65 22.65 -3.77
CA VAL A 497 25.69 23.61 -3.33
C VAL A 497 27.09 23.00 -3.40
N GLU A 498 27.24 21.70 -3.11
CA GLU A 498 28.54 21.02 -3.23
C GLU A 498 28.94 20.81 -4.68
N GLU A 499 27.97 20.60 -5.59
CA GLU A 499 28.25 20.49 -7.03
C GLU A 499 28.77 21.79 -7.62
N LEU A 500 28.16 22.91 -7.27
CA LEU A 500 28.64 24.23 -7.71
C LEU A 500 30.04 24.52 -7.17
N LYS A 501 30.37 24.07 -5.94
CA LYS A 501 31.74 24.22 -5.37
C LYS A 501 32.74 23.27 -6.03
N GLN A 502 32.35 22.08 -6.42
CA GLN A 502 33.22 21.12 -7.12
C GLN A 502 33.47 21.53 -8.58
N GLN A 503 32.48 22.09 -9.27
CA GLN A 503 32.62 22.61 -10.62
C GLN A 503 33.51 23.87 -10.65
N SER A 504 33.36 24.78 -9.68
CA SER A 504 34.21 25.97 -9.56
C SER A 504 35.63 25.67 -9.03
N ALA A 505 35.90 24.46 -8.56
CA ALA A 505 37.26 24.02 -8.15
C ALA A 505 37.99 23.26 -9.26
N GLN A 506 37.29 22.92 -10.35
CA GLN A 506 37.85 22.24 -11.54
C GLN A 506 38.09 23.20 -12.74
N GLU A 507 37.60 24.44 -12.65
CA GLU A 507 37.96 25.57 -13.52
C GLU A 507 39.15 26.38 -12.89
#